data_8a15f7fa04d7189300944fd8d513c946
#
_entry.id   8a15f7fa04d7189300944fd8d513c946
#
_cell.length_a   1.000
_cell.length_b   1.000
_cell.length_c   1.000
_cell.angle_alpha   90.00
_cell.angle_beta   90.00
_cell.angle_gamma   90.00
#
_symmetry.space_group_name_H-M   'P 1'
#
loop_
_entity.id
_entity.type
_entity.pdbx_description
1 polymer ?
#
loop_
_entity_poly.entity_id
_entity_poly.type
_entity_poly.pdbx_seq_one_letter_code
_entity_poly.pdbx_strand_id
1 'polypeptide(L)'
;MKRIAFTAIFTSALVAFFPEFARAQVAEASAATAAPLSAARLAGQGVLRFLGFEIYRARLWVQPGFDADNYAAHPLALELTYHRDFAAEAIAKRSIEEMRRVGRFTPQQATRWQQALAAALPDVKAGDRLLGLYQPGAGAVFKMGGRVVGEVSDAEFSRLFFGIWLSPQTSEPGLRQELIAATRTAGQGQQ
;
A
#
# COMPACT_ATOMS: atom_id res chain seq x y z
N MET A 1 60.59 -28.65 -52.65
CA MET A 1 60.22 -27.42 -51.96
C MET A 1 58.70 -27.22 -52.19
N LYS A 2 57.85 -27.66 -51.27
CA LYS A 2 56.39 -27.55 -51.40
C LYS A 2 55.91 -26.70 -50.19
N ARG A 3 55.38 -25.52 -50.49
CA ARG A 3 54.71 -24.64 -49.49
C ARG A 3 53.27 -25.12 -49.31
N ILE A 4 52.92 -25.47 -48.09
CA ILE A 4 51.54 -25.78 -47.68
C ILE A 4 50.98 -24.52 -47.02
N ALA A 5 49.92 -23.95 -47.64
CA ALA A 5 49.18 -22.85 -47.10
C ALA A 5 48.09 -23.40 -46.14
N PHE A 6 48.08 -22.95 -44.88
CA PHE A 6 47.06 -23.25 -43.90
C PHE A 6 46.04 -22.10 -43.94
N THR A 7 44.85 -22.37 -44.43
CA THR A 7 43.72 -21.44 -44.39
C THR A 7 42.97 -21.65 -43.08
N ALA A 8 43.02 -20.65 -42.14
CA ALA A 8 42.29 -20.65 -40.94
C ALA A 8 40.89 -20.07 -41.19
N ILE A 9 39.86 -20.89 -41.03
CA ILE A 9 38.46 -20.47 -41.07
C ILE A 9 38.09 -19.99 -39.65
N PHE A 10 37.89 -18.66 -39.48
CA PHE A 10 37.33 -18.07 -38.27
C PHE A 10 35.81 -18.11 -38.33
N THR A 11 35.19 -19.04 -37.60
CA THR A 11 33.76 -19.06 -37.35
C THR A 11 33.47 -18.16 -36.18
N SER A 12 32.96 -16.95 -36.44
CA SER A 12 32.43 -16.04 -35.41
C SER A 12 31.08 -16.57 -34.91
N ALA A 13 31.06 -17.14 -33.72
CA ALA A 13 29.83 -17.40 -32.98
C ALA A 13 29.36 -16.10 -32.32
N LEU A 14 28.35 -15.47 -32.89
CA LEU A 14 27.65 -14.32 -32.29
C LEU A 14 26.77 -14.85 -31.18
N VAL A 15 27.26 -14.84 -29.94
CA VAL A 15 26.44 -15.11 -28.75
C VAL A 15 25.57 -13.89 -28.49
N ALA A 16 24.28 -14.00 -28.84
CA ALA A 16 23.29 -13.01 -28.49
C ALA A 16 23.03 -13.07 -26.98
N PHE A 17 23.70 -12.17 -26.25
CA PHE A 17 23.47 -11.94 -24.82
C PHE A 17 22.16 -11.13 -24.67
N PHE A 18 21.02 -11.81 -24.52
CA PHE A 18 19.76 -11.15 -24.19
C PHE A 18 19.78 -10.83 -22.69
N PRO A 19 19.58 -9.57 -22.30
CA PRO A 19 19.59 -9.22 -20.88
C PRO A 19 18.30 -9.72 -20.22
N GLU A 20 18.38 -10.80 -19.47
CA GLU A 20 17.31 -11.27 -18.58
C GLU A 20 16.91 -10.20 -17.52
N PHE A 21 17.80 -9.26 -17.26
CA PHE A 21 17.55 -8.13 -16.36
C PHE A 21 16.40 -7.21 -16.79
N ALA A 22 16.18 -7.04 -18.10
CA ALA A 22 15.10 -6.19 -18.60
C ALA A 22 13.71 -6.81 -18.36
N ARG A 23 13.61 -8.13 -18.36
CA ARG A 23 12.34 -8.84 -18.09
C ARG A 23 11.96 -8.79 -16.61
N ALA A 24 12.93 -8.87 -15.70
CA ALA A 24 12.69 -8.76 -14.26
C ALA A 24 12.18 -7.36 -13.87
N GLN A 25 12.78 -6.30 -14.41
CA GLN A 25 12.33 -4.92 -14.15
C GLN A 25 10.93 -4.60 -14.69
N VAL A 26 10.58 -5.13 -15.87
CA VAL A 26 9.23 -4.94 -16.44
C VAL A 26 8.19 -5.73 -15.66
N ALA A 27 8.52 -6.93 -15.16
CA ALA A 27 7.63 -7.72 -14.31
C ALA A 27 7.40 -7.06 -12.95
N GLU A 28 8.44 -6.46 -12.36
CA GLU A 28 8.36 -5.76 -11.08
C GLU A 28 7.58 -4.43 -11.20
N ALA A 29 7.77 -3.67 -12.28
CA ALA A 29 6.98 -2.48 -12.58
C ALA A 29 5.51 -2.82 -12.87
N SER A 30 5.22 -3.96 -13.52
CA SER A 30 3.87 -4.44 -13.78
C SER A 30 3.17 -4.93 -12.51
N ALA A 31 3.88 -5.62 -11.61
CA ALA A 31 3.36 -6.03 -10.30
C ALA A 31 3.07 -4.83 -9.38
N ALA A 32 3.83 -3.74 -9.53
CA ALA A 32 3.61 -2.49 -8.77
C ALA A 32 2.33 -1.74 -9.21
N THR A 33 1.72 -2.09 -10.34
CA THR A 33 0.55 -1.41 -10.90
C THR A 33 -0.72 -2.27 -10.81
N ALA A 34 -0.60 -3.57 -10.48
CA ALA A 34 -1.76 -4.45 -10.34
C ALA A 34 -2.64 -4.02 -9.14
N ALA A 35 -3.96 -3.98 -9.34
CA ALA A 35 -4.90 -3.64 -8.27
C ALA A 35 -4.86 -4.72 -7.18
N PRO A 36 -4.74 -4.33 -5.88
CA PRO A 36 -4.58 -5.27 -4.77
C PRO A 36 -5.87 -6.04 -4.42
N LEU A 37 -6.99 -5.63 -4.96
CA LEU A 37 -8.30 -6.27 -4.83
C LEU A 37 -8.86 -6.56 -6.22
N SER A 38 -9.64 -7.63 -6.36
CA SER A 38 -10.35 -7.95 -7.61
C SER A 38 -11.24 -6.79 -8.05
N ALA A 39 -11.17 -6.41 -9.32
CA ALA A 39 -11.92 -5.30 -9.92
C ALA A 39 -11.70 -3.91 -9.27
N ALA A 40 -10.72 -3.76 -8.38
CA ALA A 40 -10.44 -2.47 -7.76
C ALA A 40 -9.76 -1.51 -8.74
N ARG A 41 -10.06 -0.22 -8.57
CA ARG A 41 -9.44 0.90 -9.27
C ARG A 41 -8.75 1.83 -8.27
N LEU A 42 -7.74 2.55 -8.72
CA LEU A 42 -7.13 3.60 -7.92
C LEU A 42 -8.13 4.75 -7.74
N ALA A 43 -8.52 5.01 -6.50
CA ALA A 43 -9.40 6.13 -6.14
C ALA A 43 -8.64 7.45 -6.00
N GLY A 44 -7.38 7.38 -5.57
CA GLY A 44 -6.52 8.53 -5.45
C GLY A 44 -5.22 8.20 -4.74
N GLN A 45 -4.34 9.18 -4.68
CA GLN A 45 -3.06 9.09 -3.99
C GLN A 45 -2.64 10.45 -3.45
N GLY A 46 -1.88 10.45 -2.36
CA GLY A 46 -1.35 11.66 -1.76
C GLY A 46 -0.12 11.37 -0.91
N VAL A 47 0.51 12.42 -0.40
CA VAL A 47 1.73 12.31 0.42
C VAL A 47 1.48 12.95 1.78
N LEU A 48 1.67 12.14 2.83
CA LEU A 48 1.71 12.68 4.19
C LEU A 48 3.03 13.43 4.40
N ARG A 49 2.92 14.69 4.82
CA ARG A 49 4.06 15.52 5.24
C ARG A 49 3.91 15.92 6.70
N PHE A 50 4.99 15.83 7.46
CA PHE A 50 5.04 16.30 8.82
C PHE A 50 6.30 17.15 9.04
N LEU A 51 6.13 18.38 9.51
CA LEU A 51 7.22 19.35 9.69
C LEU A 51 8.11 19.51 8.45
N GLY A 52 7.49 19.53 7.25
CA GLY A 52 8.19 19.66 5.97
C GLY A 52 8.79 18.37 5.41
N PHE A 53 8.78 17.28 6.16
CA PHE A 53 9.31 15.97 5.72
C PHE A 53 8.21 15.09 5.15
N GLU A 54 8.48 14.41 4.03
CA GLU A 54 7.64 13.35 3.52
C GLU A 54 7.77 12.11 4.41
N ILE A 55 6.64 11.63 4.91
CA ILE A 55 6.57 10.47 5.78
C ILE A 55 6.28 9.21 4.96
N TYR A 56 5.22 9.26 4.16
CA TYR A 56 4.86 8.22 3.21
C TYR A 56 3.99 8.79 2.09
N ARG A 57 3.95 8.08 0.97
CA ARG A 57 2.91 8.19 -0.06
C ARG A 57 1.84 7.17 0.22
N ALA A 58 0.57 7.59 0.21
CA ALA A 58 -0.59 6.73 0.32
C ALA A 58 -1.30 6.59 -1.02
N ARG A 59 -1.83 5.39 -1.33
CA ARG A 59 -2.65 5.08 -2.50
C ARG A 59 -3.87 4.30 -2.05
N LEU A 60 -5.07 4.75 -2.45
CA LEU A 60 -6.32 4.10 -2.11
C LEU A 60 -6.86 3.35 -3.33
N TRP A 61 -7.16 2.07 -3.13
CA TRP A 61 -7.78 1.20 -4.12
C TRP A 61 -9.17 0.80 -3.65
N VAL A 62 -10.19 0.96 -4.50
CA VAL A 62 -11.58 0.71 -4.18
C VAL A 62 -12.30 -0.03 -5.29
N GLN A 63 -13.34 -0.77 -4.95
CA GLN A 63 -14.22 -1.40 -5.92
C GLN A 63 -15.24 -0.41 -6.49
N PRO A 64 -15.90 -0.71 -7.63
CA PRO A 64 -17.02 0.05 -8.14
C PRO A 64 -18.12 0.21 -7.08
N GLY A 65 -18.74 1.39 -7.02
CA GLY A 65 -19.78 1.70 -6.02
C GLY A 65 -19.24 2.12 -4.64
N PHE A 66 -17.93 2.31 -4.50
CA PHE A 66 -17.35 2.80 -3.23
C PHE A 66 -17.88 4.20 -2.89
N ASP A 67 -18.37 4.33 -1.66
CA ASP A 67 -18.80 5.58 -1.06
C ASP A 67 -17.79 6.02 0.03
N ALA A 68 -17.14 7.15 -0.18
CA ALA A 68 -16.11 7.66 0.74
C ALA A 68 -16.69 8.15 2.07
N ASP A 69 -17.95 8.55 2.11
CA ASP A 69 -18.59 9.00 3.33
C ASP A 69 -19.11 7.81 4.16
N ASN A 70 -19.26 6.66 3.52
CA ASN A 70 -19.59 5.38 4.14
C ASN A 70 -18.51 4.32 3.87
N TYR A 71 -17.23 4.71 3.89
CA TYR A 71 -16.09 3.82 3.59
C TYR A 71 -16.12 2.49 4.34
N ALA A 72 -16.67 2.51 5.57
CA ALA A 72 -16.72 1.34 6.44
C ALA A 72 -17.61 0.20 5.93
N ALA A 73 -18.51 0.47 4.96
CA ALA A 73 -19.34 -0.54 4.34
C ALA A 73 -18.68 -1.23 3.13
N HIS A 74 -17.51 -0.78 2.70
CA HIS A 74 -16.90 -1.19 1.45
C HIS A 74 -15.51 -1.84 1.65
N PRO A 75 -15.20 -2.94 0.95
CA PRO A 75 -13.84 -3.44 0.87
C PRO A 75 -12.93 -2.41 0.21
N LEU A 76 -11.75 -2.22 0.77
CA LEU A 76 -10.75 -1.33 0.20
C LEU A 76 -9.32 -1.81 0.50
N ALA A 77 -8.36 -1.27 -0.22
CA ALA A 77 -6.96 -1.46 0.04
C ALA A 77 -6.24 -0.11 0.10
N LEU A 78 -5.42 0.07 1.12
CA LEU A 78 -4.59 1.23 1.32
C LEU A 78 -3.12 0.80 1.29
N GLU A 79 -2.38 1.32 0.32
CA GLU A 79 -0.94 1.09 0.18
C GLU A 79 -0.18 2.30 0.69
N LEU A 80 0.78 2.07 1.58
CA LEU A 80 1.71 3.09 2.06
C LEU A 80 3.10 2.76 1.55
N THR A 81 3.73 3.69 0.80
CA THR A 81 5.15 3.64 0.47
C THR A 81 5.87 4.57 1.42
N TYR A 82 6.67 4.02 2.33
CA TYR A 82 7.37 4.80 3.35
C TYR A 82 8.57 5.54 2.77
N HIS A 83 8.77 6.78 3.20
CA HIS A 83 9.95 7.58 2.83
C HIS A 83 10.98 7.64 3.97
N ARG A 84 10.67 7.03 5.12
CA ARG A 84 11.51 6.98 6.34
C ARG A 84 11.32 5.65 7.05
N ASP A 85 12.30 5.32 7.90
CA ASP A 85 12.27 4.13 8.73
C ASP A 85 11.36 4.34 9.94
N PHE A 86 10.56 3.33 10.29
CA PHE A 86 9.74 3.30 11.50
C PHE A 86 9.71 1.91 12.11
N ALA A 87 9.81 1.84 13.45
CA ALA A 87 9.54 0.61 14.18
C ALA A 87 8.01 0.33 14.21
N ALA A 88 7.65 -0.94 14.21
CA ALA A 88 6.25 -1.39 14.27
C ALA A 88 5.50 -0.83 15.48
N GLU A 89 6.16 -0.79 16.64
CA GLU A 89 5.60 -0.20 17.87
C GLU A 89 5.29 1.29 17.73
N ALA A 90 6.14 2.04 17.05
CA ALA A 90 5.93 3.47 16.80
C ALA A 90 4.75 3.70 15.87
N ILE A 91 4.61 2.88 14.82
CA ILE A 91 3.47 2.89 13.91
C ILE A 91 2.19 2.55 14.68
N ALA A 92 2.20 1.49 15.48
CA ALA A 92 1.05 1.06 16.26
C ALA A 92 0.60 2.12 17.25
N LYS A 93 1.54 2.70 18.02
CA LYS A 93 1.25 3.77 18.98
C LYS A 93 0.60 4.97 18.28
N ARG A 94 1.19 5.45 17.19
CA ARG A 94 0.66 6.59 16.44
C ARG A 94 -0.72 6.29 15.85
N SER A 95 -0.94 5.07 15.35
CA SER A 95 -2.25 4.65 14.84
C SER A 95 -3.33 4.72 15.90
N ILE A 96 -3.08 4.25 17.13
CA ILE A 96 -4.03 4.34 18.24
C ILE A 96 -4.35 5.80 18.59
N GLU A 97 -3.35 6.70 18.56
CA GLU A 97 -3.56 8.13 18.80
C GLU A 97 -4.50 8.75 17.75
N GLU A 98 -4.30 8.42 16.48
CA GLU A 98 -5.16 8.91 15.38
C GLU A 98 -6.56 8.29 15.39
N MET A 99 -6.67 6.99 15.69
CA MET A 99 -7.98 6.33 15.84
C MET A 99 -8.89 6.99 16.86
N ARG A 100 -8.34 7.63 17.91
CA ARG A 100 -9.12 8.38 18.90
C ARG A 100 -9.87 9.59 18.33
N ARG A 101 -9.40 10.13 17.21
CA ARG A 101 -10.10 11.19 16.46
C ARG A 101 -11.28 10.64 15.69
N VAL A 102 -11.14 9.41 15.16
CA VAL A 102 -12.13 8.75 14.34
C VAL A 102 -13.32 8.22 15.16
N GLY A 103 -13.05 7.76 16.38
CA GLY A 103 -14.10 7.23 17.22
C GLY A 103 -13.65 6.93 18.65
N ARG A 104 -14.62 6.59 19.49
CA ARG A 104 -14.39 6.30 20.91
C ARG A 104 -14.12 4.83 21.14
N PHE A 105 -13.19 4.52 21.99
CA PHE A 105 -12.88 3.19 22.49
C PHE A 105 -12.23 3.26 23.86
N THR A 106 -12.28 2.16 24.60
CA THR A 106 -11.80 2.08 25.97
C THR A 106 -10.27 2.04 26.04
N PRO A 107 -9.66 2.38 27.20
CA PRO A 107 -8.21 2.18 27.41
C PRO A 107 -7.78 0.72 27.20
N GLN A 108 -8.61 -0.24 27.59
CA GLN A 108 -8.34 -1.67 27.41
C GLN A 108 -8.33 -2.06 25.93
N GLN A 109 -9.27 -1.55 25.11
CA GLN A 109 -9.24 -1.71 23.67
C GLN A 109 -7.98 -1.10 23.06
N ALA A 110 -7.61 0.11 23.49
CA ALA A 110 -6.40 0.78 23.01
C ALA A 110 -5.15 -0.08 23.21
N THR A 111 -4.96 -0.60 24.42
CA THR A 111 -3.79 -1.44 24.76
C THR A 111 -3.78 -2.73 23.93
N ARG A 112 -4.93 -3.43 23.86
CA ARG A 112 -5.05 -4.66 23.07
C ARG A 112 -4.78 -4.42 21.60
N TRP A 113 -5.36 -3.39 21.01
CA TRP A 113 -5.19 -3.05 19.60
C TRP A 113 -3.77 -2.59 19.26
N GLN A 114 -3.13 -1.81 20.16
CA GLN A 114 -1.75 -1.42 19.96
C GLN A 114 -0.81 -2.62 19.95
N GLN A 115 -0.98 -3.56 20.88
CA GLN A 115 -0.20 -4.80 20.93
C GLN A 115 -0.46 -5.68 19.69
N ALA A 116 -1.73 -5.84 19.29
CA ALA A 116 -2.10 -6.62 18.11
C ALA A 116 -1.50 -6.02 16.83
N LEU A 117 -1.58 -4.68 16.66
CA LEU A 117 -1.04 -4.00 15.50
C LEU A 117 0.50 -4.05 15.46
N ALA A 118 1.17 -3.85 16.59
CA ALA A 118 2.63 -3.97 16.68
C ALA A 118 3.11 -5.39 16.34
N ALA A 119 2.35 -6.42 16.73
CA ALA A 119 2.67 -7.81 16.39
C ALA A 119 2.35 -8.15 14.91
N ALA A 120 1.38 -7.47 14.29
CA ALA A 120 0.97 -7.70 12.91
C ALA A 120 1.85 -6.97 11.87
N LEU A 121 2.56 -5.93 12.27
CA LEU A 121 3.39 -5.13 11.37
C LEU A 121 4.88 -5.46 11.55
N PRO A 122 5.67 -5.49 10.47
CA PRO A 122 7.12 -5.44 10.57
C PRO A 122 7.60 -4.00 10.78
N ASP A 123 8.84 -3.83 11.22
CA ASP A 123 9.56 -2.58 11.03
C ASP A 123 9.65 -2.26 9.54
N VAL A 124 9.51 -0.99 9.20
CA VAL A 124 9.58 -0.52 7.82
C VAL A 124 10.82 0.34 7.59
N LYS A 125 11.33 0.30 6.39
CA LYS A 125 12.43 1.12 5.88
C LYS A 125 11.94 2.09 4.82
N ALA A 126 12.70 3.14 4.56
CA ALA A 126 12.46 3.99 3.41
C ALA A 126 12.44 3.16 2.12
N GLY A 127 11.38 3.31 1.32
CA GLY A 127 11.11 2.53 0.11
C GLY A 127 10.17 1.33 0.31
N ASP A 128 9.96 0.86 1.53
CA ASP A 128 9.06 -0.25 1.81
C ASP A 128 7.61 0.11 1.49
N ARG A 129 6.87 -0.90 0.99
CA ARG A 129 5.45 -0.81 0.69
C ARG A 129 4.66 -1.73 1.59
N LEU A 130 3.84 -1.13 2.44
CA LEU A 130 2.87 -1.83 3.29
C LEU A 130 1.48 -1.66 2.71
N LEU A 131 0.79 -2.77 2.44
CA LEU A 131 -0.57 -2.81 1.96
C LEU A 131 -1.49 -3.28 3.07
N GLY A 132 -2.44 -2.44 3.48
CA GLY A 132 -3.54 -2.79 4.35
C GLY A 132 -4.78 -3.13 3.53
N LEU A 133 -5.36 -4.30 3.75
CA LEU A 133 -6.64 -4.73 3.19
C LEU A 133 -7.71 -4.62 4.26
N TYR A 134 -8.78 -3.91 3.95
CA TYR A 134 -9.96 -3.79 4.80
C TYR A 134 -11.11 -4.62 4.24
N GLN A 135 -11.68 -5.45 5.11
CA GLN A 135 -12.89 -6.20 4.82
C GLN A 135 -13.94 -5.84 5.88
N PRO A 136 -15.08 -5.25 5.50
CA PRO A 136 -16.14 -4.91 6.43
C PRO A 136 -16.55 -6.10 7.30
N GLY A 137 -16.63 -5.88 8.62
CA GLY A 137 -17.05 -6.91 9.57
C GLY A 137 -15.99 -7.97 9.92
N ALA A 138 -14.86 -8.03 9.20
CA ALA A 138 -13.84 -9.06 9.43
C ALA A 138 -12.60 -8.52 10.18
N GLY A 139 -11.95 -7.50 9.63
CA GLY A 139 -10.70 -6.99 10.20
C GLY A 139 -9.78 -6.36 9.17
N ALA A 140 -8.51 -6.31 9.49
CA ALA A 140 -7.44 -5.80 8.64
C ALA A 140 -6.39 -6.87 8.38
N VAL A 141 -5.96 -7.04 7.11
CA VAL A 141 -4.86 -7.91 6.72
C VAL A 141 -3.75 -7.03 6.14
N PHE A 142 -2.52 -7.26 6.58
CA PHE A 142 -1.35 -6.50 6.14
C PHE A 142 -0.46 -7.35 5.24
N LYS A 143 0.03 -6.75 4.15
CA LYS A 143 0.93 -7.41 3.20
C LYS A 143 2.14 -6.54 2.92
N MET A 144 3.29 -7.17 2.74
CA MET A 144 4.52 -6.55 2.28
C MET A 144 5.20 -7.47 1.25
N GLY A 145 5.64 -6.91 0.12
CA GLY A 145 6.23 -7.72 -0.96
C GLY A 145 5.28 -8.82 -1.49
N GLY A 146 3.95 -8.58 -1.46
CA GLY A 146 2.92 -9.53 -1.88
C GLY A 146 2.58 -10.62 -0.86
N ARG A 147 3.30 -10.72 0.26
CA ARG A 147 3.08 -11.74 1.31
C ARG A 147 2.30 -11.13 2.48
N VAL A 148 1.42 -11.91 3.09
CA VAL A 148 0.78 -11.53 4.36
C VAL A 148 1.87 -11.49 5.44
N VAL A 149 1.97 -10.36 6.13
CA VAL A 149 2.90 -10.17 7.26
C VAL A 149 2.18 -10.20 8.60
N GLY A 150 0.87 -9.94 8.62
CA GLY A 150 0.03 -10.04 9.81
C GLY A 150 -1.41 -9.64 9.56
N GLU A 151 -2.22 -9.82 10.60
CA GLU A 151 -3.64 -9.47 10.58
C GLU A 151 -4.12 -9.02 11.96
N VAL A 152 -5.18 -8.22 12.00
CA VAL A 152 -5.93 -7.89 13.21
C VAL A 152 -7.40 -8.18 12.94
N SER A 153 -7.89 -9.30 13.47
CA SER A 153 -9.26 -9.80 13.27
C SER A 153 -10.23 -9.14 14.25
N ASP A 154 -10.41 -7.82 14.14
CA ASP A 154 -11.32 -7.01 14.95
C ASP A 154 -11.97 -5.96 14.04
N ALA A 155 -13.29 -6.07 13.88
CA ALA A 155 -14.06 -5.22 12.96
C ALA A 155 -14.10 -3.75 13.40
N GLU A 156 -14.16 -3.48 14.70
CA GLU A 156 -14.15 -2.11 15.22
C GLU A 156 -12.77 -1.48 15.08
N PHE A 157 -11.71 -2.24 15.42
CA PHE A 157 -10.34 -1.83 15.16
C PHE A 157 -10.15 -1.42 13.70
N SER A 158 -10.48 -2.32 12.78
CA SER A 158 -10.20 -2.08 11.36
C SER A 158 -10.98 -0.89 10.80
N ARG A 159 -12.25 -0.72 11.19
CA ARG A 159 -13.04 0.47 10.83
C ARG A 159 -12.37 1.76 11.30
N LEU A 160 -11.92 1.82 12.56
CA LEU A 160 -11.25 3.00 13.11
C LEU A 160 -9.86 3.21 12.50
N PHE A 161 -9.11 2.12 12.27
CA PHE A 161 -7.78 2.17 11.69
C PHE A 161 -7.79 2.75 10.27
N PHE A 162 -8.65 2.25 9.37
CA PHE A 162 -8.75 2.82 8.02
C PHE A 162 -9.41 4.21 8.03
N GLY A 163 -10.18 4.51 9.05
CA GLY A 163 -10.72 5.84 9.32
C GLY A 163 -9.65 6.92 9.56
N ILE A 164 -8.44 6.56 9.95
CA ILE A 164 -7.30 7.51 10.06
C ILE A 164 -7.14 8.30 8.75
N TRP A 165 -7.34 7.66 7.60
CA TRP A 165 -7.23 8.30 6.28
C TRP A 165 -8.57 8.69 5.67
N LEU A 166 -9.65 7.98 5.99
CA LEU A 166 -10.91 8.07 5.24
C LEU A 166 -12.06 8.76 6.00
N SER A 167 -11.98 8.82 7.33
CA SER A 167 -12.99 9.52 8.12
C SER A 167 -12.97 11.02 7.88
N PRO A 168 -14.13 11.70 7.87
CA PRO A 168 -14.19 13.16 7.93
C PRO A 168 -13.46 13.77 9.14
N GLN A 169 -13.26 12.99 10.24
CA GLN A 169 -12.57 13.39 11.46
C GLN A 169 -11.05 13.15 11.42
N THR A 170 -10.49 12.78 10.27
CA THR A 170 -9.03 12.62 10.10
C THR A 170 -8.28 13.90 10.47
N SER A 171 -7.06 13.76 11.02
CA SER A 171 -6.14 14.88 11.22
C SER A 171 -5.59 15.46 9.91
N GLU A 172 -5.74 14.70 8.79
CA GLU A 172 -5.15 15.03 7.49
C GLU A 172 -6.24 15.17 6.39
N PRO A 173 -7.13 16.19 6.48
CA PRO A 173 -8.24 16.35 5.54
C PRO A 173 -7.78 16.58 4.10
N GLY A 174 -6.62 17.20 3.88
CA GLY A 174 -6.02 17.36 2.56
C GLY A 174 -5.65 16.02 1.93
N LEU A 175 -4.97 15.15 2.67
CA LEU A 175 -4.62 13.80 2.22
C LEU A 175 -5.89 12.96 1.94
N ARG A 176 -6.92 13.07 2.80
CA ARG A 176 -8.21 12.42 2.54
C ARG A 176 -8.79 12.83 1.19
N GLN A 177 -8.80 14.14 0.89
CA GLN A 177 -9.35 14.65 -0.38
C GLN A 177 -8.58 14.11 -1.59
N GLU A 178 -7.26 14.03 -1.52
CA GLU A 178 -6.41 13.45 -2.56
C GLU A 178 -6.69 11.95 -2.75
N LEU A 179 -6.88 11.20 -1.67
CA LEU A 179 -7.15 9.76 -1.71
C LEU A 179 -8.50 9.41 -2.35
N ILE A 180 -9.53 10.24 -2.17
CA ILE A 180 -10.88 9.99 -2.70
C ILE A 180 -11.19 10.78 -3.99
N ALA A 181 -10.20 11.41 -4.61
CA ALA A 181 -10.43 12.36 -5.72
C ALA A 181 -11.23 11.75 -6.88
N ALA A 182 -10.87 10.55 -7.34
CA ALA A 182 -11.57 9.92 -8.47
C ALA A 182 -12.96 9.34 -8.11
N THR A 183 -13.29 9.20 -6.83
CA THR A 183 -14.64 8.73 -6.43
C THR A 183 -15.66 9.85 -6.55
N ARG A 184 -15.25 11.09 -6.38
CA ARG A 184 -16.12 12.29 -6.44
C ARG A 184 -16.51 12.64 -7.87
N THR A 185 -15.62 12.40 -8.84
CA THR A 185 -15.90 12.67 -10.26
C THR A 185 -16.93 11.68 -10.84
N ALA A 186 -16.97 10.44 -10.35
CA ALA A 186 -17.93 9.44 -10.80
C ALA A 186 -19.38 9.72 -10.35
N GLY A 187 -19.56 10.43 -9.23
CA GLY A 187 -20.89 10.81 -8.73
C GLY A 187 -21.53 12.02 -9.42
N GLN A 188 -20.75 12.83 -10.11
CA GLN A 188 -21.23 14.04 -10.80
C GLN A 188 -21.69 13.80 -12.25
N GLY A 189 -21.40 12.62 -12.80
CA GLY A 189 -21.77 12.26 -14.18
C GLY A 189 -23.12 11.54 -14.34
N GLN A 190 -23.90 11.38 -13.28
CA GLN A 190 -25.21 10.68 -13.28
C GLN A 190 -26.40 11.58 -12.88
N GLN A 191 -26.29 12.90 -13.11
CA GLN A 191 -27.42 13.82 -12.99
C GLN A 191 -27.87 14.30 -14.36
#